data_c86f7eef41efa6ab656bebdef244bea8
#
_entry.id   c86f7eef41efa6ab656bebdef244bea8
#
_cell.length_a   1.000
_cell.length_b   1.000
_cell.length_c   1.000
_cell.angle_alpha   90.00
_cell.angle_beta   90.00
_cell.angle_gamma   90.00
#
_symmetry.space_group_name_H-M   'P 1'
#
loop_
_entity.id
_entity.type
_entity.pdbx_description
1 polymer ?
#
loop_
_entity_poly.entity_id
_entity_poly.type
_entity_poly.pdbx_seq_one_letter_code
_entity_poly.pdbx_strand_id
1 'polypeptide(L)'
;MTFGPNELKRAIVAALGSLRAYQALIDEANVFPVPDGDTGTNMVLTMTAAAGALGSDDPFAAAPPAALVGARGNSGVVLAQWLRGLCDHAAPGDPASLVRGLRRAADLAYEAVLQPVEGTILTAARAAADGAAGPTVAEILESAAAAARIAVDRTPDLLPVLKDAGVVDAGALGLWVVLDAFAAGLSGREPAPPQATGAPAPRTVAREAGSTRFAYEVQYLLEAGDEAIESLRAGLGRIGDSVVVSGGGGLWNVHAHTNDPDAAIEMGRAVGGVRAAAVTAFADATGGPRSVPLARTAAPVGVVAVVAGEGFARLFAELGAGVIVDGGPTMNPSVGQIADAIRRCPAADVIILPNNDDAIPAAMKACELVDDRRAVVIETNDLAHGITTLLAYGDARDLETNAAQMRQAASVAASAAVIVAARTAATPVGTVRAGQSIAFSGREAKTIEDDPVVAVVRVVAMIDEEEPVEVVTVFAGATAPAEERSAVEKALRDALIGVDVEVRDGGQPIERYLIAVE
;
A
#
# COMPACT_ATOMS: atom_id res chain seq x y z
N MET A 1 -12.52 -4.68 35.87
CA MET A 1 -11.18 -4.67 35.32
C MET A 1 -10.97 -3.30 34.68
N THR A 2 -9.87 -2.63 34.95
CA THR A 2 -9.56 -1.29 34.41
C THR A 2 -8.83 -1.42 33.09
N PHE A 3 -8.99 -0.48 32.16
CA PHE A 3 -8.20 -0.44 30.95
C PHE A 3 -6.90 0.33 31.22
N GLY A 4 -5.87 -0.38 31.64
CA GLY A 4 -4.56 0.18 32.00
C GLY A 4 -3.45 -0.26 31.05
N PRO A 5 -2.19 0.10 31.34
CA PRO A 5 -1.03 -0.21 30.51
C PRO A 5 -0.90 -1.70 30.15
N ASN A 6 -1.14 -2.59 31.12
CA ASN A 6 -1.04 -4.04 30.88
C ASN A 6 -2.19 -4.56 29.99
N GLU A 7 -3.38 -3.99 30.13
CA GLU A 7 -4.54 -4.32 29.31
C GLU A 7 -4.29 -3.87 27.87
N LEU A 8 -3.78 -2.65 27.64
CA LEU A 8 -3.43 -2.16 26.32
C LEU A 8 -2.34 -3.04 25.66
N LYS A 9 -1.30 -3.40 26.41
CA LYS A 9 -0.24 -4.31 25.92
C LYS A 9 -0.83 -5.65 25.44
N ARG A 10 -1.68 -6.26 26.26
CA ARG A 10 -2.36 -7.52 25.91
C ARG A 10 -3.26 -7.36 24.67
N ALA A 11 -4.02 -6.29 24.60
CA ALA A 11 -4.91 -5.99 23.49
C ALA A 11 -4.13 -5.83 22.17
N ILE A 12 -3.05 -5.04 22.16
CA ILE A 12 -2.21 -4.83 20.96
C ILE A 12 -1.56 -6.14 20.51
N VAL A 13 -1.02 -6.95 21.44
CA VAL A 13 -0.40 -8.24 21.11
C VAL A 13 -1.44 -9.22 20.53
N ALA A 14 -2.64 -9.29 21.14
CA ALA A 14 -3.73 -10.12 20.63
C ALA A 14 -4.18 -9.67 19.23
N ALA A 15 -4.33 -8.36 19.02
CA ALA A 15 -4.70 -7.80 17.72
C ALA A 15 -3.67 -8.09 16.63
N LEU A 16 -2.38 -7.93 16.94
CA LEU A 16 -1.31 -8.28 16.01
C LEU A 16 -1.34 -9.79 15.66
N GLY A 17 -1.56 -10.65 16.64
CA GLY A 17 -1.70 -12.09 16.42
C GLY A 17 -2.87 -12.42 15.51
N SER A 18 -4.04 -11.80 15.73
CA SER A 18 -5.23 -12.00 14.92
C SER A 18 -5.08 -11.42 13.50
N LEU A 19 -4.52 -10.21 13.37
CA LEU A 19 -4.25 -9.63 12.05
C LEU A 19 -3.30 -10.52 11.22
N ARG A 20 -2.23 -11.05 11.81
CA ARG A 20 -1.33 -11.99 11.13
C ARG A 20 -2.02 -13.28 10.71
N ALA A 21 -2.87 -13.82 11.57
CA ALA A 21 -3.62 -15.05 11.27
C ALA A 21 -4.61 -14.87 10.11
N TYR A 22 -5.14 -13.67 9.94
CA TYR A 22 -6.19 -13.36 8.94
C TYR A 22 -5.72 -12.39 7.85
N GLN A 23 -4.42 -12.08 7.79
CA GLN A 23 -3.83 -11.16 6.81
C GLN A 23 -4.26 -11.50 5.38
N ALA A 24 -4.04 -12.74 4.94
CA ALA A 24 -4.38 -13.17 3.59
C ALA A 24 -5.88 -13.02 3.27
N LEU A 25 -6.76 -13.27 4.25
CA LEU A 25 -8.20 -13.11 4.08
C LEU A 25 -8.59 -11.63 3.90
N ILE A 26 -7.94 -10.73 4.65
CA ILE A 26 -8.16 -9.29 4.56
C ILE A 26 -7.62 -8.77 3.22
N ASP A 27 -6.43 -9.23 2.79
CA ASP A 27 -5.84 -8.87 1.50
C ASP A 27 -6.72 -9.36 0.33
N GLU A 28 -7.29 -10.57 0.42
CA GLU A 28 -8.24 -11.11 -0.58
C GLU A 28 -9.53 -10.30 -0.68
N ALA A 29 -9.99 -9.67 0.40
CA ALA A 29 -11.18 -8.83 0.41
C ALA A 29 -10.91 -7.41 -0.12
N ASN A 30 -9.66 -7.03 -0.36
CA ASN A 30 -9.28 -5.70 -0.80
C ASN A 30 -9.60 -5.46 -2.28
N VAL A 31 -10.75 -4.82 -2.54
CA VAL A 31 -11.20 -4.41 -3.88
C VAL A 31 -11.50 -2.92 -3.98
N PHE A 32 -11.40 -2.17 -2.88
CA PHE A 32 -11.69 -0.73 -2.81
C PHE A 32 -10.69 -0.04 -1.85
N PRO A 33 -10.21 1.18 -2.16
CA PRO A 33 -10.42 1.95 -3.41
C PRO A 33 -9.65 1.36 -4.60
N VAL A 34 -8.55 0.65 -4.36
CA VAL A 34 -7.72 -0.02 -5.36
C VAL A 34 -7.60 -1.50 -4.99
N PRO A 35 -7.79 -2.44 -5.92
CA PRO A 35 -7.71 -3.87 -5.64
C PRO A 35 -6.25 -4.38 -5.67
N ASP A 36 -5.36 -3.78 -4.87
CA ASP A 36 -3.94 -4.12 -4.77
C ASP A 36 -3.63 -5.27 -3.79
N GLY A 37 -4.61 -5.62 -2.93
CA GLY A 37 -4.51 -6.79 -2.05
C GLY A 37 -3.51 -6.60 -0.91
N ASP A 38 -3.31 -5.39 -0.41
CA ASP A 38 -2.31 -5.07 0.60
C ASP A 38 -2.88 -4.56 1.95
N THR A 39 -4.21 -4.45 2.09
CA THR A 39 -4.86 -3.91 3.29
C THR A 39 -4.46 -4.65 4.56
N GLY A 40 -4.52 -5.98 4.57
CA GLY A 40 -4.12 -6.80 5.71
C GLY A 40 -2.64 -6.64 6.03
N THR A 41 -1.80 -6.63 5.01
CA THR A 41 -0.35 -6.38 5.09
C THR A 41 -0.07 -5.03 5.75
N ASN A 42 -0.69 -3.95 5.29
CA ASN A 42 -0.52 -2.60 5.82
C ASN A 42 -0.96 -2.50 7.30
N MET A 43 -2.07 -3.15 7.65
CA MET A 43 -2.54 -3.19 9.04
C MET A 43 -1.62 -4.00 9.96
N VAL A 44 -1.09 -5.14 9.49
CA VAL A 44 -0.09 -5.96 10.23
C VAL A 44 1.17 -5.15 10.50
N LEU A 45 1.72 -4.45 9.51
CA LEU A 45 2.92 -3.62 9.65
C LEU A 45 2.71 -2.48 10.64
N THR A 46 1.58 -1.79 10.55
CA THR A 46 1.19 -0.71 11.47
C THR A 46 1.08 -1.21 12.91
N MET A 47 0.40 -2.34 13.12
CA MET A 47 0.25 -2.93 14.46
C MET A 47 1.55 -3.54 14.99
N THR A 48 2.44 -4.02 14.10
CA THR A 48 3.80 -4.48 14.48
C THR A 48 4.63 -3.33 15.03
N ALA A 49 4.57 -2.15 14.42
CA ALA A 49 5.25 -0.96 14.92
C ALA A 49 4.72 -0.53 16.29
N ALA A 50 3.39 -0.53 16.49
CA ALA A 50 2.78 -0.28 17.80
C ALA A 50 3.25 -1.28 18.87
N ALA A 51 3.28 -2.58 18.52
CA ALA A 51 3.73 -3.64 19.43
C ALA A 51 5.22 -3.50 19.80
N GLY A 52 6.06 -3.03 18.87
CA GLY A 52 7.49 -2.76 19.13
C GLY A 52 7.72 -1.70 20.21
N ALA A 53 6.78 -0.79 20.44
CA ALA A 53 6.86 0.26 21.44
C ALA A 53 6.33 -0.13 22.84
N LEU A 54 5.80 -1.36 23.02
CA LEU A 54 5.19 -1.82 24.27
C LEU A 54 6.19 -2.05 25.41
N GLY A 55 7.50 -2.00 25.15
CA GLY A 55 8.55 -2.00 26.18
C GLY A 55 8.62 -0.72 27.00
N SER A 56 7.95 0.36 26.58
CA SER A 56 7.87 1.62 27.31
C SER A 56 7.10 1.48 28.63
N ASP A 57 7.45 2.32 29.61
CA ASP A 57 6.71 2.45 30.88
C ASP A 57 5.29 3.00 30.67
N ASP A 58 5.12 3.85 29.63
CA ASP A 58 3.82 4.37 29.22
C ASP A 58 3.48 3.91 27.78
N PRO A 59 2.78 2.78 27.61
CA PRO A 59 2.40 2.28 26.29
C PRO A 59 1.29 3.12 25.62
N PHE A 60 0.50 3.89 26.39
CA PHE A 60 -0.51 4.79 25.82
C PHE A 60 0.14 5.96 25.07
N ALA A 61 1.26 6.47 25.57
CA ALA A 61 2.03 7.53 24.92
C ALA A 61 2.96 6.98 23.82
N ALA A 62 3.45 5.72 23.94
CA ALA A 62 4.48 5.20 23.03
C ALA A 62 3.92 4.46 21.81
N ALA A 63 2.85 3.67 21.96
CA ALA A 63 2.33 2.84 20.87
C ALA A 63 1.72 3.65 19.70
N PRO A 64 0.92 4.72 19.91
CA PRO A 64 0.34 5.47 18.81
C PRO A 64 1.35 6.15 17.89
N PRO A 65 2.37 6.89 18.38
CA PRO A 65 3.41 7.45 17.52
C PRO A 65 4.18 6.38 16.75
N ALA A 66 4.48 5.25 17.38
CA ALA A 66 5.15 4.14 16.70
C ALA A 66 4.28 3.53 15.59
N ALA A 67 2.97 3.33 15.85
CA ALA A 67 2.03 2.91 14.83
C ALA A 67 1.99 3.88 13.65
N LEU A 68 1.97 5.19 13.93
CA LEU A 68 1.93 6.22 12.90
C LEU A 68 3.18 6.23 12.03
N VAL A 69 4.36 6.15 12.65
CA VAL A 69 5.65 6.09 11.92
C VAL A 69 5.73 4.84 11.03
N GLY A 70 5.21 3.71 11.51
CA GLY A 70 5.16 2.45 10.76
C GLY A 70 3.98 2.32 9.81
N ALA A 71 3.02 3.26 9.82
CA ALA A 71 1.81 3.19 9.01
C ALA A 71 2.11 3.23 7.51
N ARG A 72 1.44 2.36 6.76
CA ARG A 72 1.53 2.26 5.30
C ARG A 72 0.14 2.28 4.68
N GLY A 73 0.03 2.86 3.49
CA GLY A 73 -1.23 2.98 2.77
C GLY A 73 -2.34 3.68 3.56
N ASN A 74 -3.51 3.75 2.98
CA ASN A 74 -4.70 4.34 3.63
C ASN A 74 -5.09 3.57 4.89
N SER A 75 -5.14 2.23 4.81
CA SER A 75 -5.59 1.36 5.91
C SER A 75 -4.71 1.47 7.14
N GLY A 76 -3.37 1.53 6.93
CA GLY A 76 -2.41 1.68 8.02
C GLY A 76 -2.49 3.05 8.69
N VAL A 77 -2.62 4.14 7.92
CA VAL A 77 -2.75 5.51 8.46
C VAL A 77 -4.05 5.64 9.26
N VAL A 78 -5.16 5.14 8.74
CA VAL A 78 -6.45 5.17 9.45
C VAL A 78 -6.39 4.37 10.75
N LEU A 79 -5.80 3.15 10.72
CA LEU A 79 -5.63 2.32 11.92
C LEU A 79 -4.74 3.01 12.96
N ALA A 80 -3.64 3.65 12.55
CA ALA A 80 -2.75 4.37 13.45
C ALA A 80 -3.45 5.57 14.12
N GLN A 81 -4.25 6.32 13.37
CA GLN A 81 -5.04 7.43 13.91
C GLN A 81 -6.17 6.94 14.83
N TRP A 82 -6.81 5.83 14.47
CA TRP A 82 -7.79 5.18 15.33
C TRP A 82 -7.15 4.76 16.67
N LEU A 83 -5.98 4.12 16.64
CA LEU A 83 -5.25 3.74 17.86
C LEU A 83 -4.86 4.96 18.69
N ARG A 84 -4.44 6.05 18.05
CA ARG A 84 -4.14 7.31 18.72
C ARG A 84 -5.36 7.85 19.47
N GLY A 85 -6.51 7.98 18.79
CA GLY A 85 -7.73 8.48 19.42
C GLY A 85 -8.21 7.63 20.59
N LEU A 86 -8.05 6.30 20.47
CA LEU A 86 -8.32 5.39 21.58
C LEU A 86 -7.42 5.69 22.79
N CYS A 87 -6.12 5.83 22.57
CA CYS A 87 -5.13 6.05 23.63
C CYS A 87 -5.21 7.46 24.25
N ASP A 88 -5.58 8.49 23.48
CA ASP A 88 -5.65 9.88 23.95
C ASP A 88 -6.69 10.06 25.09
N HIS A 89 -7.72 9.24 25.14
CA HIS A 89 -8.83 9.39 26.09
C HIS A 89 -9.12 8.18 26.98
N ALA A 90 -8.49 7.04 26.71
CA ALA A 90 -8.61 5.86 27.55
C ALA A 90 -7.75 6.01 28.81
N ALA A 91 -8.27 6.67 29.84
CA ALA A 91 -7.59 6.81 31.12
C ALA A 91 -7.71 5.54 31.97
N PRO A 92 -6.65 5.12 32.68
CA PRO A 92 -6.72 3.98 33.57
C PRO A 92 -7.82 4.13 34.63
N GLY A 93 -8.67 3.10 34.74
CA GLY A 93 -9.63 2.99 35.87
C GLY A 93 -11.05 3.43 35.59
N ASP A 94 -11.35 4.12 34.51
CA ASP A 94 -12.70 4.60 34.17
C ASP A 94 -13.21 3.95 32.86
N PRO A 95 -14.20 3.02 32.92
CA PRO A 95 -14.82 2.45 31.73
C PRO A 95 -15.41 3.50 30.77
N ALA A 96 -15.93 4.61 31.30
CA ALA A 96 -16.46 5.69 30.47
C ALA A 96 -15.36 6.39 29.65
N SER A 97 -14.11 6.35 30.12
CA SER A 97 -12.97 6.88 29.34
C SER A 97 -12.71 6.06 28.07
N LEU A 98 -12.91 4.74 28.12
CA LEU A 98 -12.78 3.88 26.95
C LEU A 98 -13.83 4.20 25.87
N VAL A 99 -15.07 4.48 26.29
CA VAL A 99 -16.13 4.92 25.37
C VAL A 99 -15.77 6.26 24.72
N ARG A 100 -15.20 7.20 25.49
CA ARG A 100 -14.67 8.47 24.92
C ARG A 100 -13.50 8.21 23.97
N GLY A 101 -12.60 7.29 24.33
CA GLY A 101 -11.48 6.87 23.49
C GLY A 101 -11.94 6.30 22.15
N LEU A 102 -12.94 5.40 22.15
CA LEU A 102 -13.50 4.83 20.92
C LEU A 102 -14.18 5.90 20.04
N ARG A 103 -14.85 6.87 20.62
CA ARG A 103 -15.43 8.01 19.88
C ARG A 103 -14.33 8.85 19.25
N ARG A 104 -13.30 9.22 20.04
CA ARG A 104 -12.15 9.98 19.49
C ARG A 104 -11.39 9.19 18.43
N ALA A 105 -11.28 7.88 18.60
CA ALA A 105 -10.69 6.98 17.59
C ALA A 105 -11.45 7.05 16.25
N ALA A 106 -12.79 6.99 16.29
CA ALA A 106 -13.60 7.16 15.10
C ALA A 106 -13.42 8.55 14.47
N ASP A 107 -13.42 9.62 15.27
CA ASP A 107 -13.23 10.99 14.76
C ASP A 107 -11.88 11.15 14.07
N LEU A 108 -10.77 10.70 14.70
CA LEU A 108 -9.44 10.75 14.10
C LEU A 108 -9.30 9.87 12.86
N ALA A 109 -10.00 8.75 12.78
CA ALA A 109 -10.04 7.93 11.58
C ALA A 109 -10.68 8.69 10.41
N TYR A 110 -11.79 9.39 10.63
CA TYR A 110 -12.44 10.25 9.62
C TYR A 110 -11.57 11.45 9.24
N GLU A 111 -10.96 12.13 10.22
CA GLU A 111 -10.06 13.26 10.01
C GLU A 111 -8.82 12.89 9.17
N ALA A 112 -8.43 11.60 9.17
CA ALA A 112 -7.27 11.10 8.42
C ALA A 112 -7.53 10.94 6.91
N VAL A 113 -8.78 11.04 6.47
CA VAL A 113 -9.17 10.79 5.07
C VAL A 113 -9.75 12.07 4.48
N LEU A 114 -9.19 12.54 3.36
CA LEU A 114 -9.62 13.79 2.70
C LEU A 114 -11.07 13.73 2.20
N GLN A 115 -11.45 12.57 1.66
CA GLN A 115 -12.81 12.31 1.17
C GLN A 115 -13.34 11.04 1.83
N PRO A 116 -13.93 11.13 3.03
CA PRO A 116 -14.46 9.98 3.74
C PRO A 116 -15.57 9.29 2.92
N VAL A 117 -15.48 7.96 2.80
CA VAL A 117 -16.45 7.14 2.08
C VAL A 117 -17.08 6.15 3.05
N GLU A 118 -18.41 6.11 3.08
CA GLU A 118 -19.16 5.14 3.89
C GLU A 118 -19.10 3.74 3.24
N GLY A 119 -19.21 2.71 4.08
CA GLY A 119 -19.02 1.32 3.65
C GLY A 119 -17.56 0.86 3.73
N THR A 120 -16.72 1.59 4.47
CA THR A 120 -15.29 1.33 4.65
C THR A 120 -14.93 1.14 6.13
N ILE A 121 -13.63 1.06 6.43
CA ILE A 121 -13.07 1.07 7.79
C ILE A 121 -13.66 2.20 8.66
N LEU A 122 -14.01 3.34 8.05
CA LEU A 122 -14.58 4.49 8.74
C LEU A 122 -15.96 4.16 9.32
N THR A 123 -16.81 3.50 8.53
CA THR A 123 -18.15 3.06 8.98
C THR A 123 -18.04 2.06 10.13
N ALA A 124 -17.09 1.13 10.07
CA ALA A 124 -16.84 0.18 11.16
C ALA A 124 -16.35 0.88 12.44
N ALA A 125 -15.47 1.87 12.31
CA ALA A 125 -14.96 2.68 13.42
C ALA A 125 -16.09 3.46 14.11
N ARG A 126 -16.96 4.10 13.33
CA ARG A 126 -18.14 4.83 13.85
C ARG A 126 -19.13 3.90 14.53
N ALA A 127 -19.44 2.77 13.89
CA ALA A 127 -20.36 1.77 14.48
C ALA A 127 -19.83 1.21 15.81
N ALA A 128 -18.52 0.93 15.90
CA ALA A 128 -17.88 0.51 17.14
C ALA A 128 -18.03 1.55 18.25
N ALA A 129 -17.80 2.83 17.94
CA ALA A 129 -17.92 3.93 18.88
C ALA A 129 -19.36 4.14 19.38
N ASP A 130 -20.34 4.05 18.49
CA ASP A 130 -21.75 4.22 18.79
C ASP A 130 -22.33 3.02 19.56
N GLY A 131 -21.86 1.81 19.27
CA GLY A 131 -22.28 0.58 19.94
C GLY A 131 -21.53 0.31 21.25
N ALA A 132 -20.51 1.08 21.60
CA ALA A 132 -19.70 0.89 22.80
C ALA A 132 -20.49 1.18 24.07
N ALA A 133 -20.93 0.13 24.76
CA ALA A 133 -21.73 0.22 25.97
C ALA A 133 -21.46 -0.96 26.92
N GLY A 134 -21.54 -0.72 28.22
CA GLY A 134 -21.39 -1.76 29.24
C GLY A 134 -20.82 -1.19 30.56
N PRO A 135 -21.00 -1.88 31.68
CA PRO A 135 -20.47 -1.50 32.98
C PRO A 135 -18.98 -1.83 33.14
N THR A 136 -18.42 -2.69 32.28
CA THR A 136 -17.01 -3.11 32.36
C THR A 136 -16.28 -2.88 31.02
N VAL A 137 -14.95 -2.77 31.08
CA VAL A 137 -14.10 -2.62 29.90
C VAL A 137 -14.30 -3.76 28.90
N ALA A 138 -14.42 -5.00 29.37
CA ALA A 138 -14.64 -6.16 28.52
C ALA A 138 -15.98 -6.05 27.77
N GLU A 139 -17.07 -5.74 28.45
CA GLU A 139 -18.40 -5.59 27.86
C GLU A 139 -18.46 -4.42 26.87
N ILE A 140 -17.77 -3.30 27.16
CA ILE A 140 -17.65 -2.16 26.24
C ILE A 140 -16.94 -2.59 24.93
N LEU A 141 -15.84 -3.34 25.01
CA LEU A 141 -15.13 -3.81 23.82
C LEU A 141 -15.91 -4.89 23.07
N GLU A 142 -16.61 -5.78 23.78
CA GLU A 142 -17.47 -6.79 23.17
C GLU A 142 -18.64 -6.15 22.41
N SER A 143 -19.29 -5.15 23.01
CA SER A 143 -20.38 -4.43 22.34
C SER A 143 -19.89 -3.60 21.15
N ALA A 144 -18.72 -2.96 21.26
CA ALA A 144 -18.07 -2.24 20.17
C ALA A 144 -17.70 -3.19 19.01
N ALA A 145 -17.09 -4.35 19.31
CA ALA A 145 -16.77 -5.35 18.32
C ALA A 145 -18.01 -5.93 17.62
N ALA A 146 -19.10 -6.18 18.40
CA ALA A 146 -20.36 -6.65 17.83
C ALA A 146 -20.99 -5.62 16.88
N ALA A 147 -20.98 -4.34 17.26
CA ALA A 147 -21.48 -3.26 16.39
C ALA A 147 -20.64 -3.10 15.14
N ALA A 148 -19.31 -3.16 15.26
CA ALA A 148 -18.39 -3.15 14.11
C ALA A 148 -18.66 -4.33 13.18
N ARG A 149 -18.92 -5.54 13.70
CA ARG A 149 -19.24 -6.71 12.89
C ARG A 149 -20.49 -6.49 12.02
N ILE A 150 -21.54 -5.95 12.62
CA ILE A 150 -22.77 -5.63 11.89
C ILE A 150 -22.49 -4.62 10.78
N ALA A 151 -21.62 -3.62 11.04
CA ALA A 151 -21.24 -2.64 10.04
C ALA A 151 -20.43 -3.29 8.90
N VAL A 152 -19.48 -4.17 9.20
CA VAL A 152 -18.71 -4.95 8.20
C VAL A 152 -19.66 -5.70 7.28
N ASP A 153 -20.62 -6.45 7.82
CA ASP A 153 -21.56 -7.26 7.02
C ASP A 153 -22.44 -6.40 6.10
N ARG A 154 -22.60 -5.10 6.40
CA ARG A 154 -23.40 -4.14 5.63
C ARG A 154 -22.58 -3.33 4.61
N THR A 155 -21.25 -3.43 4.60
CA THR A 155 -20.42 -2.66 3.67
C THR A 155 -20.78 -2.91 2.20
N PRO A 156 -21.18 -4.13 1.74
CA PRO A 156 -21.61 -4.34 0.37
C PRO A 156 -22.93 -3.63 -0.01
N ASP A 157 -23.75 -3.28 0.99
CA ASP A 157 -24.97 -2.50 0.75
C ASP A 157 -24.69 -1.00 0.55
N LEU A 158 -23.52 -0.54 1.01
CA LEU A 158 -23.10 0.87 0.97
C LEU A 158 -22.18 1.16 -0.23
N LEU A 159 -21.38 0.17 -0.65
CA LEU A 159 -20.44 0.30 -1.77
C LEU A 159 -20.76 -0.73 -2.86
N PRO A 160 -21.25 -0.30 -4.03
CA PRO A 160 -21.59 -1.20 -5.12
C PRO A 160 -20.45 -2.12 -5.57
N VAL A 161 -19.20 -1.62 -5.59
CA VAL A 161 -18.02 -2.41 -5.96
C VAL A 161 -17.80 -3.63 -5.04
N LEU A 162 -18.09 -3.51 -3.74
CA LEU A 162 -18.02 -4.62 -2.79
C LEU A 162 -19.12 -5.64 -3.04
N LYS A 163 -20.33 -5.15 -3.35
CA LYS A 163 -21.46 -6.00 -3.68
C LYS A 163 -21.22 -6.79 -4.96
N ASP A 164 -20.70 -6.15 -5.98
CA ASP A 164 -20.37 -6.77 -7.26
C ASP A 164 -19.25 -7.80 -7.15
N ALA A 165 -18.27 -7.54 -6.27
CA ALA A 165 -17.21 -8.47 -5.94
C ALA A 165 -17.63 -9.60 -4.97
N GLY A 166 -18.79 -9.46 -4.30
CA GLY A 166 -19.28 -10.42 -3.31
C GLY A 166 -18.45 -10.46 -2.02
N VAL A 167 -17.77 -9.38 -1.68
CA VAL A 167 -16.89 -9.28 -0.51
C VAL A 167 -17.33 -8.13 0.42
N VAL A 168 -16.89 -8.17 1.67
CA VAL A 168 -16.98 -7.04 2.59
C VAL A 168 -15.77 -6.13 2.43
N ASP A 169 -15.82 -4.89 2.96
CA ASP A 169 -14.66 -3.99 2.96
C ASP A 169 -13.48 -4.57 3.78
N ALA A 170 -12.31 -4.61 3.18
CA ALA A 170 -11.11 -5.19 3.78
C ALA A 170 -10.65 -4.41 5.02
N GLY A 171 -10.68 -3.07 4.95
CA GLY A 171 -10.30 -2.20 6.06
C GLY A 171 -11.27 -2.32 7.24
N ALA A 172 -12.58 -2.37 6.97
CA ALA A 172 -13.61 -2.61 7.98
C ALA A 172 -13.46 -3.98 8.65
N LEU A 173 -13.19 -5.02 7.85
CA LEU A 173 -12.93 -6.38 8.33
C LEU A 173 -11.70 -6.41 9.24
N GLY A 174 -10.60 -5.77 8.83
CA GLY A 174 -9.37 -5.68 9.62
C GLY A 174 -9.58 -4.93 10.94
N LEU A 175 -10.32 -3.81 10.95
CA LEU A 175 -10.63 -3.09 12.19
C LEU A 175 -11.52 -3.92 13.13
N TRP A 176 -12.48 -4.67 12.60
CA TRP A 176 -13.26 -5.59 13.40
C TRP A 176 -12.38 -6.68 14.01
N VAL A 177 -11.44 -7.26 13.27
CA VAL A 177 -10.45 -8.24 13.78
C VAL A 177 -9.65 -7.65 14.95
N VAL A 178 -9.25 -6.39 14.86
CA VAL A 178 -8.55 -5.67 15.95
C VAL A 178 -9.45 -5.54 17.17
N LEU A 179 -10.68 -5.08 17.00
CA LEU A 179 -11.65 -4.86 18.10
C LEU A 179 -12.02 -6.18 18.80
N ASP A 180 -12.28 -7.25 18.02
CA ASP A 180 -12.59 -8.55 18.59
C ASP A 180 -11.41 -9.15 19.36
N ALA A 181 -10.19 -8.98 18.85
CA ALA A 181 -8.97 -9.39 19.54
C ALA A 181 -8.74 -8.59 20.82
N PHE A 182 -9.03 -7.29 20.84
CA PHE A 182 -9.00 -6.46 22.07
C PHE A 182 -9.97 -7.01 23.11
N ALA A 183 -11.22 -7.27 22.72
CA ALA A 183 -12.21 -7.85 23.60
C ALA A 183 -11.79 -9.25 24.12
N ALA A 184 -11.32 -10.11 23.22
CA ALA A 184 -10.85 -11.46 23.54
C ALA A 184 -9.66 -11.47 24.50
N GLY A 185 -8.66 -10.61 24.25
CA GLY A 185 -7.46 -10.50 25.10
C GLY A 185 -7.76 -10.02 26.53
N LEU A 186 -8.91 -9.37 26.76
CA LEU A 186 -9.32 -8.92 28.09
C LEU A 186 -10.33 -9.85 28.76
N SER A 187 -11.22 -10.51 28.01
CA SER A 187 -12.18 -11.48 28.56
C SER A 187 -11.60 -12.89 28.73
N GLY A 188 -10.42 -13.17 28.13
CA GLY A 188 -9.81 -14.50 28.19
C GLY A 188 -10.45 -15.52 27.23
N ARG A 189 -11.27 -15.08 26.29
CA ARG A 189 -11.81 -15.91 25.20
C ARG A 189 -10.84 -15.97 24.01
N GLU A 190 -11.04 -16.90 23.10
CA GLU A 190 -10.37 -16.87 21.80
C GLU A 190 -11.03 -15.84 20.88
N PRO A 191 -10.23 -15.13 20.03
CA PRO A 191 -10.78 -14.27 19.00
C PRO A 191 -11.68 -15.05 18.02
N ALA A 192 -12.76 -14.42 17.58
CA ALA A 192 -13.68 -15.02 16.63
C ALA A 192 -13.06 -15.05 15.22
N PRO A 193 -13.16 -16.17 14.48
CA PRO A 193 -12.68 -16.19 13.12
C PRO A 193 -13.54 -15.28 12.23
N PRO A 194 -12.93 -14.42 11.39
CA PRO A 194 -13.68 -13.65 10.42
C PRO A 194 -14.35 -14.57 9.39
N GLN A 195 -15.58 -14.26 9.04
CA GLN A 195 -16.27 -14.91 7.92
C GLN A 195 -16.21 -13.95 6.73
N ALA A 196 -15.45 -14.29 5.71
CA ALA A 196 -15.55 -13.62 4.42
C ALA A 196 -16.78 -14.22 3.69
N THR A 197 -17.74 -13.38 3.36
CA THR A 197 -18.81 -13.75 2.45
C THR A 197 -18.28 -13.59 1.04
N GLY A 198 -18.10 -14.71 0.32
CA GLY A 198 -17.63 -14.74 -1.06
C GLY A 198 -16.91 -16.07 -1.36
N ALA A 199 -17.05 -16.59 -2.56
CA ALA A 199 -16.26 -17.73 -3.00
C ALA A 199 -14.78 -17.29 -3.08
N PRO A 200 -13.81 -18.10 -2.63
CA PRO A 200 -12.42 -17.73 -2.69
C PRO A 200 -12.00 -17.50 -4.15
N ALA A 201 -11.55 -16.28 -4.45
CA ALA A 201 -10.88 -16.02 -5.70
C ALA A 201 -9.56 -16.83 -5.75
N PRO A 202 -9.12 -17.32 -6.91
CA PRO A 202 -7.89 -18.09 -7.00
C PRO A 202 -6.71 -17.26 -6.52
N ARG A 203 -5.93 -17.85 -5.61
CA ARG A 203 -4.78 -17.24 -4.93
C ARG A 203 -3.74 -16.74 -5.94
N THR A 204 -3.57 -15.45 -6.05
CA THR A 204 -2.28 -14.88 -6.44
C THR A 204 -1.42 -14.79 -5.17
N VAL A 205 -0.19 -15.29 -5.24
CA VAL A 205 0.76 -15.21 -4.13
C VAL A 205 1.06 -13.73 -3.89
N ALA A 206 0.57 -13.20 -2.76
CA ALA A 206 0.93 -11.86 -2.32
C ALA A 206 2.45 -11.83 -2.08
N ARG A 207 3.15 -10.85 -2.66
CA ARG A 207 4.53 -10.55 -2.25
C ARG A 207 4.47 -9.96 -0.84
N GLU A 208 5.06 -10.67 0.11
CA GLU A 208 5.13 -10.22 1.49
C GLU A 208 6.02 -8.97 1.60
N ALA A 209 5.55 -8.00 2.39
CA ALA A 209 6.35 -6.84 2.75
C ALA A 209 7.61 -7.27 3.51
N GLY A 210 8.74 -6.66 3.19
CA GLY A 210 10.06 -7.04 3.62
C GLY A 210 10.22 -7.21 5.14
N SER A 211 11.05 -8.16 5.52
CA SER A 211 11.45 -8.38 6.91
C SER A 211 12.26 -7.19 7.43
N THR A 212 11.93 -6.68 8.62
CA THR A 212 12.75 -5.68 9.32
C THR A 212 14.02 -6.29 9.93
N ARG A 213 14.15 -7.62 9.90
CA ARG A 213 15.20 -8.38 10.56
C ARG A 213 16.17 -9.06 9.60
N PHE A 214 15.73 -9.35 8.37
CA PHE A 214 16.50 -10.05 7.36
C PHE A 214 16.66 -9.21 6.10
N ALA A 215 17.80 -9.35 5.42
CA ALA A 215 18.18 -8.51 4.30
C ALA A 215 17.69 -9.02 2.95
N TYR A 216 17.29 -10.29 2.85
CA TYR A 216 16.94 -10.92 1.58
C TYR A 216 15.64 -11.72 1.68
N GLU A 217 14.86 -11.67 0.62
CA GLU A 217 13.79 -12.60 0.28
C GLU A 217 14.34 -13.64 -0.69
N VAL A 218 14.08 -14.91 -0.41
CA VAL A 218 14.45 -16.04 -1.26
C VAL A 218 13.20 -16.79 -1.67
N GLN A 219 13.01 -16.97 -2.96
CA GLN A 219 11.92 -17.77 -3.52
C GLN A 219 12.48 -18.81 -4.48
N TYR A 220 11.96 -20.04 -4.45
CA TYR A 220 12.27 -21.05 -5.45
C TYR A 220 11.19 -22.14 -5.54
N LEU A 221 11.12 -22.79 -6.71
CA LEU A 221 10.37 -24.03 -6.89
C LEU A 221 11.26 -25.20 -6.50
N LEU A 222 10.72 -26.11 -5.70
CA LEU A 222 11.41 -27.30 -5.21
C LEU A 222 10.68 -28.57 -5.65
N GLU A 223 11.39 -29.46 -6.33
CA GLU A 223 10.94 -30.82 -6.60
C GLU A 223 11.47 -31.75 -5.52
N ALA A 224 10.63 -32.11 -4.54
CA ALA A 224 11.01 -32.95 -3.39
C ALA A 224 9.82 -33.77 -2.87
N GLY A 225 10.12 -34.91 -2.25
CA GLY A 225 9.10 -35.70 -1.55
C GLY A 225 8.54 -35.00 -0.33
N ASP A 226 7.28 -35.29 0.03
CA ASP A 226 6.57 -34.63 1.13
C ASP A 226 7.28 -34.81 2.48
N GLU A 227 7.99 -35.92 2.66
CA GLU A 227 8.76 -36.26 3.86
C GLU A 227 9.94 -35.32 4.13
N ALA A 228 10.46 -34.66 3.10
CA ALA A 228 11.60 -33.74 3.22
C ALA A 228 11.21 -32.32 3.66
N ILE A 229 9.93 -31.96 3.51
CA ILE A 229 9.44 -30.58 3.64
C ILE A 229 9.49 -30.08 5.09
N GLU A 230 9.16 -30.92 6.06
CA GLU A 230 9.19 -30.51 7.46
C GLU A 230 10.62 -30.22 7.95
N SER A 231 11.59 -31.03 7.48
CA SER A 231 13.00 -30.79 7.74
C SER A 231 13.50 -29.50 7.09
N LEU A 232 13.06 -29.22 5.87
CA LEU A 232 13.39 -27.98 5.16
C LEU A 232 12.81 -26.75 5.87
N ARG A 233 11.53 -26.78 6.25
CA ARG A 233 10.89 -25.69 7.03
C ARG A 233 11.63 -25.41 8.33
N ALA A 234 11.98 -26.47 9.08
CA ALA A 234 12.74 -26.33 10.32
C ALA A 234 14.17 -25.80 10.07
N GLY A 235 14.78 -26.14 8.95
CA GLY A 235 16.08 -25.64 8.51
C GLY A 235 16.02 -24.13 8.20
N LEU A 236 15.11 -23.74 7.33
CA LEU A 236 14.91 -22.34 6.93
C LEU A 236 14.51 -21.46 8.12
N GLY A 237 13.65 -21.95 9.02
CA GLY A 237 13.25 -21.21 10.25
C GLY A 237 14.37 -20.97 11.24
N ARG A 238 15.53 -21.62 11.11
CA ARG A 238 16.73 -21.31 11.92
C ARG A 238 17.57 -20.17 11.36
N ILE A 239 17.53 -19.96 10.03
CA ILE A 239 18.33 -18.95 9.35
C ILE A 239 17.51 -17.76 8.86
N GLY A 240 16.17 -17.83 9.02
CA GLY A 240 15.25 -16.84 8.49
C GLY A 240 13.91 -16.78 9.22
N ASP A 241 13.04 -15.89 8.77
CA ASP A 241 11.62 -15.82 9.14
C ASP A 241 10.72 -15.81 7.89
N SER A 242 9.40 -15.64 8.11
CA SER A 242 8.41 -15.64 7.03
C SER A 242 8.52 -16.85 6.10
N VAL A 243 8.92 -18.00 6.66
CA VAL A 243 9.12 -19.23 5.90
C VAL A 243 7.78 -19.81 5.49
N VAL A 244 7.51 -19.81 4.20
CA VAL A 244 6.34 -20.45 3.59
C VAL A 244 6.80 -21.52 2.63
N VAL A 245 6.37 -22.78 2.87
CA VAL A 245 6.55 -23.87 1.93
C VAL A 245 5.17 -24.40 1.59
N SER A 246 4.68 -24.08 0.40
CA SER A 246 3.34 -24.42 -0.06
C SER A 246 3.40 -25.28 -1.33
N GLY A 247 2.54 -26.28 -1.42
CA GLY A 247 2.51 -27.20 -2.56
C GLY A 247 2.06 -28.59 -2.18
N GLY A 248 2.41 -29.58 -2.99
CA GLY A 248 2.10 -31.00 -2.79
C GLY A 248 2.37 -31.80 -4.06
N GLY A 249 2.33 -33.13 -3.95
CA GLY A 249 2.51 -34.01 -5.12
C GLY A 249 3.93 -33.91 -5.72
N GLY A 250 4.92 -33.60 -4.91
CA GLY A 250 6.32 -33.53 -5.32
C GLY A 250 6.79 -32.19 -5.85
N LEU A 251 5.91 -31.18 -5.94
CA LEU A 251 6.28 -29.80 -6.35
C LEU A 251 5.87 -28.79 -5.29
N TRP A 252 6.84 -28.00 -4.82
CA TRP A 252 6.69 -27.06 -3.73
C TRP A 252 7.17 -25.67 -4.13
N ASN A 253 6.48 -24.66 -3.67
CA ASN A 253 6.94 -23.27 -3.69
C ASN A 253 7.52 -22.93 -2.32
N VAL A 254 8.78 -22.50 -2.29
CA VAL A 254 9.50 -22.12 -1.08
C VAL A 254 9.72 -20.63 -1.09
N HIS A 255 9.39 -19.99 0.02
CA HIS A 255 9.61 -18.58 0.30
C HIS A 255 10.20 -18.45 1.70
N ALA A 256 11.24 -17.63 1.85
CA ALA A 256 11.88 -17.37 3.14
C ALA A 256 12.58 -16.01 3.15
N HIS A 257 12.59 -15.34 4.29
CA HIS A 257 13.39 -14.15 4.53
C HIS A 257 14.65 -14.52 5.31
N THR A 258 15.83 -14.15 4.82
CA THR A 258 17.11 -14.54 5.44
C THR A 258 18.20 -13.51 5.21
N ASN A 259 19.26 -13.57 6.01
CA ASN A 259 20.51 -12.83 5.76
C ASN A 259 21.54 -13.66 4.98
N ASP A 260 21.24 -14.95 4.73
CA ASP A 260 22.10 -15.87 3.98
C ASP A 260 21.29 -16.59 2.89
N PRO A 261 21.07 -15.92 1.73
CA PRO A 261 20.26 -16.47 0.66
C PRO A 261 20.87 -17.73 0.04
N ASP A 262 22.19 -17.84 0.00
CA ASP A 262 22.88 -19.00 -0.54
C ASP A 262 22.62 -20.24 0.34
N ALA A 263 22.69 -20.10 1.67
CA ALA A 263 22.35 -21.17 2.60
C ALA A 263 20.89 -21.63 2.46
N ALA A 264 19.95 -20.69 2.24
CA ALA A 264 18.53 -21.02 2.05
C ALA A 264 18.31 -21.85 0.75
N ILE A 265 18.98 -21.50 -0.33
CA ILE A 265 18.93 -22.22 -1.61
C ILE A 265 19.59 -23.59 -1.49
N GLU A 266 20.77 -23.68 -0.83
CA GLU A 266 21.48 -24.94 -0.61
C GLU A 266 20.67 -25.91 0.26
N MET A 267 19.91 -25.43 1.25
CA MET A 267 18.97 -26.27 2.01
C MET A 267 17.89 -26.89 1.10
N GLY A 268 17.38 -26.14 0.13
CA GLY A 268 16.49 -26.66 -0.90
C GLY A 268 17.16 -27.73 -1.77
N ARG A 269 18.38 -27.48 -2.25
CA ARG A 269 19.17 -28.42 -3.05
C ARG A 269 19.53 -29.70 -2.32
N ALA A 270 19.70 -29.64 -1.01
CA ALA A 270 20.00 -30.80 -0.17
C ALA A 270 18.82 -31.79 -0.07
N VAL A 271 17.58 -31.33 -0.30
CA VAL A 271 16.36 -32.14 -0.17
C VAL A 271 15.67 -32.41 -1.51
N GLY A 272 16.06 -31.71 -2.60
CA GLY A 272 15.42 -31.89 -3.89
C GLY A 272 15.97 -31.04 -5.02
N GLY A 273 15.26 -31.04 -6.16
CA GLY A 273 15.61 -30.23 -7.34
C GLY A 273 15.11 -28.79 -7.20
N VAL A 274 16.01 -27.82 -7.06
CA VAL A 274 15.66 -26.38 -7.01
C VAL A 274 15.57 -25.82 -8.41
N ARG A 275 14.47 -25.15 -8.74
CA ARG A 275 14.24 -24.45 -10.00
C ARG A 275 13.77 -23.01 -9.75
N ALA A 276 14.04 -22.12 -10.70
CA ALA A 276 13.57 -20.74 -10.71
C ALA A 276 13.89 -19.99 -9.39
N ALA A 277 15.11 -20.20 -8.85
CA ALA A 277 15.51 -19.48 -7.64
C ALA A 277 15.64 -17.99 -7.94
N ALA A 278 14.98 -17.18 -7.13
CA ALA A 278 15.06 -15.73 -7.12
C ALA A 278 15.50 -15.25 -5.74
N VAL A 279 16.43 -14.32 -5.70
CA VAL A 279 16.88 -13.64 -4.48
C VAL A 279 16.62 -12.15 -4.66
N THR A 280 15.82 -11.59 -3.78
CA THR A 280 15.53 -10.14 -3.75
C THR A 280 16.12 -9.57 -2.46
N ALA A 281 17.02 -8.60 -2.56
CA ALA A 281 17.51 -7.92 -1.38
C ALA A 281 16.43 -6.98 -0.82
N PHE A 282 16.10 -7.08 0.46
CA PHE A 282 15.17 -6.15 1.10
C PHE A 282 15.73 -4.72 1.19
N ALA A 283 17.05 -4.55 1.21
CA ALA A 283 17.67 -3.24 1.06
C ALA A 283 17.36 -2.63 -0.31
N ASP A 284 17.11 -3.45 -1.33
CA ASP A 284 16.63 -3.04 -2.65
C ASP A 284 15.09 -2.97 -2.68
N ALA A 285 14.39 -3.67 -1.76
CA ALA A 285 12.95 -3.71 -1.60
C ALA A 285 12.43 -2.82 -0.45
N THR A 286 13.22 -2.61 0.61
CA THR A 286 12.98 -1.59 1.64
C THR A 286 13.70 -0.31 1.24
N GLY A 287 13.43 0.19 0.06
CA GLY A 287 14.04 1.39 -0.45
C GLY A 287 14.01 2.51 0.60
N GLY A 288 15.09 2.60 1.34
CA GLY A 288 15.33 3.80 2.13
C GLY A 288 15.45 4.98 1.15
N PRO A 289 15.14 6.21 1.58
CA PRO A 289 15.24 7.38 0.71
C PRO A 289 16.62 7.42 0.05
N ARG A 290 16.66 7.32 -1.28
CA ARG A 290 17.90 7.47 -2.05
C ARG A 290 18.13 8.95 -2.25
N SER A 291 19.25 9.47 -1.76
CA SER A 291 19.70 10.81 -2.14
C SER A 291 20.39 10.70 -3.49
N VAL A 292 19.77 11.23 -4.52
CA VAL A 292 20.44 11.40 -5.82
C VAL A 292 21.39 12.59 -5.67
N PRO A 293 22.69 12.46 -5.95
CA PRO A 293 23.61 13.59 -5.89
C PRO A 293 23.18 14.62 -6.95
N LEU A 294 22.56 15.71 -6.49
CA LEU A 294 22.36 16.87 -7.34
C LEU A 294 23.72 17.53 -7.59
N ALA A 295 24.20 17.46 -8.82
CA ALA A 295 25.36 18.23 -9.29
C ALA A 295 25.01 19.74 -9.43
N ARG A 296 23.96 20.23 -8.75
CA ARG A 296 23.46 21.62 -8.84
C ARG A 296 23.61 22.32 -7.50
N THR A 297 23.89 23.63 -7.55
CA THR A 297 23.80 24.57 -6.43
C THR A 297 22.46 24.38 -5.72
N ALA A 298 22.49 24.38 -4.38
CA ALA A 298 21.30 24.15 -3.55
C ALA A 298 20.12 25.03 -4.01
N ALA A 299 19.12 24.39 -4.61
CA ALA A 299 17.87 25.05 -4.94
C ALA A 299 17.17 25.49 -3.65
N PRO A 300 16.44 26.63 -3.64
CA PRO A 300 15.72 27.09 -2.46
C PRO A 300 14.63 26.08 -2.01
N VAL A 301 14.07 25.34 -2.95
CA VAL A 301 13.05 24.32 -2.72
C VAL A 301 13.55 22.97 -3.23
N GLY A 302 13.45 21.93 -2.42
CA GLY A 302 13.76 20.56 -2.83
C GLY A 302 12.50 19.79 -3.18
N VAL A 303 12.66 18.75 -3.99
CA VAL A 303 11.57 17.84 -4.34
C VAL A 303 11.90 16.42 -3.84
N VAL A 304 10.95 15.84 -3.12
CA VAL A 304 10.93 14.43 -2.71
C VAL A 304 9.86 13.71 -3.54
N ALA A 305 10.22 12.66 -4.25
CA ALA A 305 9.27 11.90 -5.06
C ALA A 305 9.23 10.43 -4.64
N VAL A 306 8.04 9.88 -4.50
CA VAL A 306 7.82 8.43 -4.35
C VAL A 306 7.80 7.83 -5.75
N VAL A 307 8.65 6.83 -6.00
CA VAL A 307 8.87 6.32 -7.35
C VAL A 307 9.04 4.80 -7.36
N ALA A 308 8.39 4.13 -8.32
CA ALA A 308 8.59 2.73 -8.62
C ALA A 308 9.29 2.59 -9.99
N GLY A 309 10.35 1.80 -10.04
CA GLY A 309 11.10 1.54 -11.27
C GLY A 309 12.30 2.46 -11.48
N GLU A 310 13.41 1.86 -11.95
CA GLU A 310 14.66 2.60 -12.12
C GLU A 310 14.64 3.63 -13.24
N GLY A 311 13.84 3.40 -14.30
CA GLY A 311 13.68 4.35 -15.39
C GLY A 311 13.02 5.64 -14.89
N PHE A 312 11.93 5.52 -14.13
CA PHE A 312 11.29 6.66 -13.49
C PHE A 312 12.20 7.33 -12.45
N ALA A 313 12.92 6.56 -11.63
CA ALA A 313 13.83 7.14 -10.63
C ALA A 313 14.90 8.04 -11.28
N ARG A 314 15.46 7.61 -12.42
CA ARG A 314 16.39 8.43 -13.20
C ARG A 314 15.72 9.68 -13.76
N LEU A 315 14.53 9.53 -14.34
CA LEU A 315 13.83 10.64 -14.95
C LEU A 315 13.40 11.70 -13.92
N PHE A 316 12.85 11.30 -12.76
CA PHE A 316 12.53 12.22 -11.67
C PHE A 316 13.78 12.97 -11.17
N ALA A 317 14.93 12.28 -11.07
CA ALA A 317 16.18 12.90 -10.69
C ALA A 317 16.68 13.91 -11.73
N GLU A 318 16.61 13.57 -13.02
CA GLU A 318 16.98 14.45 -14.14
C GLU A 318 16.11 15.72 -14.18
N LEU A 319 14.82 15.59 -13.84
CA LEU A 319 13.86 16.70 -13.77
C LEU A 319 13.97 17.54 -12.48
N GLY A 320 14.83 17.15 -11.53
CA GLY A 320 15.12 17.95 -10.34
C GLY A 320 14.64 17.39 -9.00
N ALA A 321 14.09 16.17 -8.95
CA ALA A 321 13.81 15.53 -7.67
C ALA A 321 15.13 15.21 -6.94
N GLY A 322 15.33 15.86 -5.78
CA GLY A 322 16.55 15.74 -4.99
C GLY A 322 16.62 14.49 -4.14
N VAL A 323 15.48 13.91 -3.80
CA VAL A 323 15.36 12.67 -3.01
C VAL A 323 14.28 11.79 -3.61
N ILE A 324 14.64 10.55 -3.88
CA ILE A 324 13.71 9.50 -4.32
C ILE A 324 13.41 8.60 -3.12
N VAL A 325 12.13 8.29 -2.93
CA VAL A 325 11.64 7.28 -2.01
C VAL A 325 11.12 6.12 -2.86
N ASP A 326 11.74 4.97 -2.75
CA ASP A 326 11.25 3.79 -3.47
C ASP A 326 9.85 3.42 -2.94
N GLY A 327 8.89 3.32 -3.84
CA GLY A 327 7.51 3.01 -3.49
C GLY A 327 6.59 3.02 -4.71
N GLY A 328 5.46 2.37 -4.58
CA GLY A 328 4.46 2.25 -5.64
C GLY A 328 3.29 1.40 -5.19
N PRO A 329 2.36 1.03 -6.09
CA PRO A 329 1.10 0.38 -5.75
C PRO A 329 1.23 -0.92 -4.93
N THR A 330 2.36 -1.62 -5.03
CA THR A 330 2.62 -2.86 -4.25
C THR A 330 3.51 -2.66 -3.03
N MET A 331 4.04 -1.46 -2.83
CA MET A 331 4.95 -1.16 -1.73
C MET A 331 4.85 0.31 -1.33
N ASN A 332 3.78 0.64 -0.61
CA ASN A 332 3.59 1.99 -0.11
C ASN A 332 4.67 2.37 0.91
N PRO A 333 5.35 3.51 0.75
CA PRO A 333 6.32 3.96 1.74
C PRO A 333 5.62 4.31 3.05
N SER A 334 6.28 4.02 4.18
CA SER A 334 5.76 4.40 5.49
C SER A 334 5.88 5.91 5.71
N VAL A 335 5.03 6.44 6.61
CA VAL A 335 5.11 7.84 7.07
C VAL A 335 6.54 8.18 7.52
N GLY A 336 7.20 7.27 8.24
CA GLY A 336 8.60 7.44 8.68
C GLY A 336 9.59 7.55 7.53
N GLN A 337 9.44 6.72 6.49
CA GLN A 337 10.33 6.76 5.31
C GLN A 337 10.21 8.09 4.56
N ILE A 338 8.98 8.59 4.37
CA ILE A 338 8.76 9.89 3.74
C ILE A 338 9.28 11.03 4.63
N ALA A 339 9.04 11.00 5.95
CA ALA A 339 9.57 12.00 6.88
C ALA A 339 11.11 12.03 6.88
N ASP A 340 11.76 10.89 6.83
CA ASP A 340 13.22 10.81 6.72
C ASP A 340 13.73 11.33 5.37
N ALA A 341 13.00 11.10 4.28
CA ALA A 341 13.31 11.69 2.98
C ALA A 341 13.22 13.23 3.00
N ILE A 342 12.19 13.78 3.63
CA ILE A 342 12.04 15.23 3.84
C ILE A 342 13.24 15.77 4.63
N ARG A 343 13.65 15.11 5.73
CA ARG A 343 14.81 15.53 6.53
C ARG A 343 16.14 15.46 5.79
N ARG A 344 16.29 14.48 4.88
CA ARG A 344 17.50 14.30 4.05
C ARG A 344 17.58 15.29 2.89
N CYS A 345 16.46 15.89 2.49
CA CYS A 345 16.46 16.89 1.44
C CYS A 345 17.34 18.07 1.88
N PRO A 346 18.31 18.53 1.06
CA PRO A 346 19.21 19.62 1.46
C PRO A 346 18.52 20.98 1.58
N ALA A 347 17.35 21.17 0.96
CA ALA A 347 16.59 22.40 1.01
C ALA A 347 15.74 22.50 2.31
N ALA A 348 15.54 23.72 2.82
CA ALA A 348 14.67 23.97 3.97
C ALA A 348 13.18 23.85 3.60
N ASP A 349 12.84 24.17 2.36
CA ASP A 349 11.51 24.08 1.79
C ASP A 349 11.42 22.84 0.89
N VAL A 350 10.39 22.02 1.06
CA VAL A 350 10.30 20.70 0.38
C VAL A 350 8.92 20.50 -0.23
N ILE A 351 8.89 20.07 -1.49
CA ILE A 351 7.68 19.60 -2.17
C ILE A 351 7.73 18.07 -2.23
N ILE A 352 6.62 17.41 -1.94
CA ILE A 352 6.49 15.96 -1.99
C ILE A 352 5.53 15.59 -3.11
N LEU A 353 5.95 14.66 -3.99
CA LEU A 353 5.15 14.04 -5.03
C LEU A 353 4.91 12.58 -4.65
N PRO A 354 3.72 12.20 -4.17
CA PRO A 354 3.41 10.84 -3.74
C PRO A 354 3.32 9.83 -4.89
N ASN A 355 2.88 10.27 -6.09
CA ASN A 355 2.76 9.47 -7.32
C ASN A 355 1.98 8.16 -7.15
N ASN A 356 1.14 8.12 -6.14
CA ASN A 356 0.22 7.03 -5.83
C ASN A 356 -0.82 7.54 -4.83
N ASP A 357 -2.09 7.29 -5.10
CA ASP A 357 -3.20 7.68 -4.22
C ASP A 357 -3.02 7.16 -2.80
N ASP A 358 -2.54 5.92 -2.64
CA ASP A 358 -2.36 5.29 -1.34
C ASP A 358 -1.17 5.85 -0.54
N ALA A 359 -0.24 6.54 -1.21
CA ALA A 359 0.87 7.23 -0.58
C ALA A 359 0.52 8.67 -0.13
N ILE A 360 -0.56 9.27 -0.64
CA ILE A 360 -0.94 10.65 -0.31
C ILE A 360 -1.15 10.86 1.20
N PRO A 361 -1.97 10.03 1.91
CA PRO A 361 -2.17 10.20 3.35
C PRO A 361 -0.88 10.04 4.16
N ALA A 362 -0.01 9.11 3.76
CA ALA A 362 1.28 8.91 4.40
C ALA A 362 2.20 10.13 4.19
N ALA A 363 2.21 10.72 2.98
CA ALA A 363 2.97 11.93 2.66
C ALA A 363 2.46 13.15 3.45
N MET A 364 1.15 13.36 3.53
CA MET A 364 0.56 14.43 4.33
C MET A 364 0.94 14.30 5.81
N LYS A 365 0.87 13.07 6.34
CA LYS A 365 1.22 12.82 7.73
C LYS A 365 2.71 12.96 8.00
N ALA A 366 3.56 12.63 7.04
CA ALA A 366 5.00 12.85 7.12
C ALA A 366 5.34 14.34 7.24
N CYS A 367 4.64 15.22 6.52
CA CYS A 367 4.83 16.66 6.64
C CYS A 367 4.56 17.17 8.06
N GLU A 368 3.54 16.63 8.75
CA GLU A 368 3.22 17.00 10.14
C GLU A 368 4.25 16.53 11.16
N LEU A 369 5.06 15.49 10.83
CA LEU A 369 6.11 14.95 11.70
C LEU A 369 7.47 15.66 11.56
N VAL A 370 7.58 16.64 10.67
CA VAL A 370 8.83 17.33 10.39
C VAL A 370 8.68 18.81 10.75
N ASP A 371 9.14 19.19 11.94
CA ASP A 371 8.96 20.55 12.49
C ASP A 371 10.05 21.54 12.04
N ASP A 372 11.18 21.05 11.54
CA ASP A 372 12.36 21.83 11.18
C ASP A 372 12.38 22.29 9.71
N ARG A 373 11.33 21.97 8.93
CA ARG A 373 11.22 22.28 7.50
C ARG A 373 9.79 22.63 7.12
N ARG A 374 9.64 23.43 6.06
CA ARG A 374 8.32 23.63 5.44
C ARG A 374 8.14 22.61 4.34
N ALA A 375 7.21 21.69 4.52
CA ALA A 375 6.93 20.61 3.58
C ALA A 375 5.49 20.70 3.05
N VAL A 376 5.32 20.54 1.74
CA VAL A 376 4.02 20.63 1.06
C VAL A 376 3.85 19.43 0.12
N VAL A 377 2.71 18.76 0.19
CA VAL A 377 2.33 17.71 -0.75
C VAL A 377 1.65 18.33 -1.97
N ILE A 378 2.04 17.89 -3.16
CA ILE A 378 1.29 18.07 -4.40
C ILE A 378 0.73 16.70 -4.74
N GLU A 379 -0.58 16.57 -4.71
CA GLU A 379 -1.27 15.30 -4.94
C GLU A 379 -1.06 14.84 -6.39
N THR A 380 -0.36 13.73 -6.56
CA THR A 380 -0.10 13.06 -7.83
C THR A 380 -0.48 11.60 -7.69
N ASN A 381 -1.26 11.07 -8.64
CA ASN A 381 -1.98 9.81 -8.52
C ASN A 381 -1.22 8.62 -9.13
N ASP A 382 -0.31 8.91 -10.07
CA ASP A 382 0.59 7.96 -10.71
C ASP A 382 1.90 8.63 -11.12
N LEU A 383 2.85 7.84 -11.60
CA LEU A 383 4.18 8.31 -11.99
C LEU A 383 4.17 9.22 -13.23
N ALA A 384 3.29 8.97 -14.20
CA ALA A 384 3.15 9.81 -15.39
C ALA A 384 2.59 11.19 -15.01
N HIS A 385 1.53 11.21 -14.20
CA HIS A 385 0.98 12.43 -13.62
C HIS A 385 2.05 13.21 -12.80
N GLY A 386 2.89 12.49 -12.03
CA GLY A 386 4.00 13.08 -11.30
C GLY A 386 5.06 13.72 -12.20
N ILE A 387 5.39 13.13 -13.33
CA ILE A 387 6.32 13.70 -14.31
C ILE A 387 5.77 15.01 -14.88
N THR A 388 4.55 15.01 -15.41
CA THR A 388 3.92 16.23 -15.95
C THR A 388 3.85 17.33 -14.88
N THR A 389 3.52 16.96 -13.64
CA THR A 389 3.54 17.91 -12.51
C THR A 389 4.94 18.47 -12.24
N LEU A 390 5.98 17.64 -12.28
CA LEU A 390 7.36 18.03 -12.01
C LEU A 390 7.95 18.93 -13.10
N LEU A 391 7.50 18.83 -14.34
CA LEU A 391 7.91 19.74 -15.43
C LEU A 391 7.58 21.21 -15.12
N ALA A 392 6.58 21.49 -14.31
CA ALA A 392 6.24 22.84 -13.87
C ALA A 392 7.15 23.37 -12.75
N TYR A 393 8.02 22.55 -12.17
CA TYR A 393 8.98 22.97 -11.14
C TYR A 393 10.05 23.93 -11.72
N GLY A 394 10.46 24.91 -10.92
CA GLY A 394 11.52 25.85 -11.29
C GLY A 394 12.55 26.05 -10.18
N ASP A 395 13.80 25.76 -10.46
CA ASP A 395 14.94 25.77 -9.53
C ASP A 395 15.13 27.09 -8.76
N ALA A 396 14.76 28.22 -9.36
CA ALA A 396 14.97 29.55 -8.80
C ALA A 396 13.73 30.11 -8.06
N ARG A 397 12.63 29.36 -8.01
CA ARG A 397 11.35 29.82 -7.42
C ARG A 397 11.26 29.43 -5.96
N ASP A 398 10.49 30.22 -5.20
CA ASP A 398 10.13 29.88 -3.82
C ASP A 398 9.10 28.75 -3.74
N LEU A 399 8.82 28.28 -2.51
CA LEU A 399 7.90 27.19 -2.25
C LEU A 399 6.48 27.50 -2.73
N GLU A 400 5.97 28.67 -2.44
CA GLU A 400 4.60 29.09 -2.75
C GLU A 400 4.38 29.15 -4.27
N THR A 401 5.35 29.73 -4.99
CA THR A 401 5.31 29.84 -6.45
C THR A 401 5.40 28.47 -7.11
N ASN A 402 6.34 27.61 -6.68
CA ASN A 402 6.46 26.24 -7.19
C ASN A 402 5.20 25.43 -6.89
N ALA A 403 4.72 25.46 -5.65
CA ALA A 403 3.53 24.71 -5.27
C ALA A 403 2.27 25.14 -6.04
N ALA A 404 2.11 26.44 -6.30
CA ALA A 404 0.99 26.95 -7.08
C ALA A 404 1.05 26.47 -8.54
N GLN A 405 2.22 26.56 -9.19
CA GLN A 405 2.39 26.15 -10.58
C GLN A 405 2.30 24.63 -10.75
N MET A 406 2.88 23.88 -9.83
CA MET A 406 2.81 22.42 -9.86
C MET A 406 1.38 21.91 -9.60
N ARG A 407 0.62 22.52 -8.68
CA ARG A 407 -0.81 22.21 -8.50
C ARG A 407 -1.64 22.52 -9.74
N GLN A 408 -1.35 23.64 -10.41
CA GLN A 408 -1.99 23.99 -11.67
C GLN A 408 -1.69 22.94 -12.75
N ALA A 409 -0.42 22.52 -12.89
CA ALA A 409 -0.03 21.47 -13.82
C ALA A 409 -0.70 20.14 -13.48
N ALA A 410 -0.71 19.74 -12.20
CA ALA A 410 -1.39 18.54 -11.75
C ALA A 410 -2.90 18.54 -12.04
N SER A 411 -3.55 19.70 -11.96
CA SER A 411 -5.01 19.80 -12.20
C SER A 411 -5.43 19.61 -13.65
N VAL A 412 -4.50 19.76 -14.59
CA VAL A 412 -4.74 19.62 -16.04
C VAL A 412 -3.99 18.45 -16.66
N ALA A 413 -3.10 17.80 -15.91
CA ALA A 413 -2.34 16.67 -16.40
C ALA A 413 -3.27 15.47 -16.69
N ALA A 414 -3.21 14.96 -17.91
CA ALA A 414 -3.87 13.74 -18.29
C ALA A 414 -2.88 12.57 -18.27
N SER A 415 -3.27 11.47 -17.64
CA SER A 415 -2.50 10.24 -17.64
C SER A 415 -3.37 9.04 -17.96
N ALA A 416 -2.76 8.01 -18.56
CA ALA A 416 -3.39 6.73 -18.76
C ALA A 416 -2.49 5.59 -18.32
N ALA A 417 -3.11 4.46 -17.98
CA ALA A 417 -2.42 3.24 -17.59
C ALA A 417 -2.98 2.05 -18.35
N VAL A 418 -2.11 1.12 -18.76
CA VAL A 418 -2.51 -0.18 -19.31
C VAL A 418 -1.94 -1.27 -18.42
N ILE A 419 -2.83 -2.11 -17.89
CA ILE A 419 -2.50 -3.22 -17.01
C ILE A 419 -2.94 -4.52 -17.68
N VAL A 420 -2.10 -5.55 -17.64
CA VAL A 420 -2.48 -6.90 -18.06
C VAL A 420 -3.12 -7.61 -16.86
N ALA A 421 -4.38 -8.00 -16.99
CA ALA A 421 -5.13 -8.62 -15.91
C ALA A 421 -4.54 -9.97 -15.53
N ALA A 422 -4.13 -10.12 -14.29
CA ALA A 422 -3.62 -11.39 -13.74
C ALA A 422 -4.75 -12.40 -13.48
N ARG A 423 -5.99 -11.92 -13.35
CA ARG A 423 -7.19 -12.73 -13.08
C ARG A 423 -8.41 -12.17 -13.79
N THR A 424 -9.47 -12.98 -13.91
CA THR A 424 -10.78 -12.50 -14.37
C THR A 424 -11.42 -11.66 -13.29
N ALA A 425 -11.87 -10.45 -13.64
CA ALA A 425 -12.54 -9.51 -12.75
C ALA A 425 -13.66 -8.76 -13.48
N ALA A 426 -14.70 -8.39 -12.75
CA ALA A 426 -15.74 -7.47 -13.25
C ALA A 426 -15.22 -6.02 -13.12
N THR A 427 -15.47 -5.23 -14.16
CA THR A 427 -15.13 -3.80 -14.21
C THR A 427 -16.31 -3.01 -14.74
N PRO A 428 -16.34 -1.67 -14.59
CA PRO A 428 -17.41 -0.84 -15.15
C PRO A 428 -17.58 -0.97 -16.67
N VAL A 429 -16.51 -1.35 -17.40
CA VAL A 429 -16.52 -1.50 -18.86
C VAL A 429 -16.70 -2.95 -19.33
N GLY A 430 -16.96 -3.87 -18.40
CA GLY A 430 -17.19 -5.28 -18.68
C GLY A 430 -16.33 -6.23 -17.86
N THR A 431 -16.34 -7.51 -18.19
CA THR A 431 -15.51 -8.51 -17.52
C THR A 431 -14.16 -8.63 -18.22
N VAL A 432 -13.08 -8.26 -17.53
CA VAL A 432 -11.71 -8.53 -18.00
C VAL A 432 -11.34 -9.96 -17.63
N ARG A 433 -10.74 -10.70 -18.57
CA ARG A 433 -10.22 -12.05 -18.34
C ARG A 433 -8.72 -12.01 -18.06
N ALA A 434 -8.21 -13.01 -17.34
CA ALA A 434 -6.77 -13.17 -17.16
C ALA A 434 -6.04 -13.13 -18.52
N GLY A 435 -5.00 -12.33 -18.62
CA GLY A 435 -4.21 -12.13 -19.84
C GLY A 435 -4.71 -11.01 -20.76
N GLN A 436 -5.94 -10.51 -20.59
CA GLN A 436 -6.42 -9.34 -21.31
C GLN A 436 -5.85 -8.05 -20.70
N SER A 437 -5.75 -7.03 -21.52
CA SER A 437 -5.35 -5.68 -21.11
C SER A 437 -6.56 -4.84 -20.78
N ILE A 438 -6.48 -4.12 -19.65
CA ILE A 438 -7.45 -3.09 -19.30
C ILE A 438 -6.74 -1.74 -19.30
N ALA A 439 -7.33 -0.75 -19.95
CA ALA A 439 -6.81 0.61 -19.98
C ALA A 439 -7.65 1.55 -19.13
N PHE A 440 -6.96 2.44 -18.45
CA PHE A 440 -7.52 3.46 -17.56
C PHE A 440 -7.12 4.85 -18.06
N SER A 441 -8.00 5.84 -17.90
CA SER A 441 -7.65 7.26 -17.89
C SER A 441 -7.89 7.78 -16.47
N GLY A 442 -6.84 8.21 -15.80
CA GLY A 442 -6.88 8.42 -14.35
C GLY A 442 -7.36 7.14 -13.63
N ARG A 443 -8.47 7.24 -12.88
CA ARG A 443 -9.08 6.10 -12.17
C ARG A 443 -10.17 5.37 -12.93
N GLU A 444 -10.55 5.86 -14.09
CA GLU A 444 -11.68 5.34 -14.85
C GLU A 444 -11.22 4.27 -15.85
N ALA A 445 -11.75 3.05 -15.72
CA ALA A 445 -11.56 2.01 -16.73
C ALA A 445 -12.26 2.45 -18.04
N LYS A 446 -11.52 2.47 -19.14
CA LYS A 446 -12.00 2.95 -20.43
C LYS A 446 -12.25 1.82 -21.43
N THR A 447 -11.38 0.82 -21.50
CA THR A 447 -11.50 -0.28 -22.46
C THR A 447 -10.81 -1.56 -21.99
N ILE A 448 -11.25 -2.70 -22.54
CA ILE A 448 -10.65 -4.03 -22.35
C ILE A 448 -10.28 -4.57 -23.72
N GLU A 449 -9.03 -4.99 -23.92
CA GLU A 449 -8.50 -5.46 -25.18
C GLU A 449 -7.69 -6.75 -24.98
N ASP A 450 -7.62 -7.58 -26.03
CA ASP A 450 -6.78 -8.79 -25.99
C ASP A 450 -5.28 -8.45 -26.18
N ASP A 451 -4.98 -7.31 -26.81
CA ASP A 451 -3.63 -6.85 -27.15
C ASP A 451 -3.31 -5.53 -26.41
N PRO A 452 -2.24 -5.47 -25.60
CA PRO A 452 -1.82 -4.25 -24.91
C PRO A 452 -1.52 -3.09 -25.87
N VAL A 453 -1.02 -3.36 -27.10
CA VAL A 453 -0.79 -2.30 -28.12
C VAL A 453 -2.10 -1.63 -28.51
N VAL A 454 -3.14 -2.43 -28.72
CA VAL A 454 -4.48 -1.91 -29.05
C VAL A 454 -5.05 -1.13 -27.88
N ALA A 455 -4.86 -1.61 -26.65
CA ALA A 455 -5.32 -0.92 -25.44
C ALA A 455 -4.68 0.47 -25.30
N VAL A 456 -3.37 0.58 -25.54
CA VAL A 456 -2.64 1.86 -25.51
C VAL A 456 -3.20 2.83 -26.56
N VAL A 457 -3.27 2.41 -27.80
CA VAL A 457 -3.78 3.27 -28.91
C VAL A 457 -5.20 3.74 -28.61
N ARG A 458 -6.06 2.83 -28.14
CA ARG A 458 -7.46 3.14 -27.90
C ARG A 458 -7.67 4.12 -26.75
N VAL A 459 -6.96 3.96 -25.63
CA VAL A 459 -7.11 4.90 -24.51
C VAL A 459 -6.58 6.28 -24.86
N VAL A 460 -5.46 6.37 -25.60
CA VAL A 460 -4.93 7.67 -26.04
C VAL A 460 -5.88 8.34 -27.06
N ALA A 461 -6.43 7.58 -27.99
CA ALA A 461 -7.42 8.11 -28.93
C ALA A 461 -8.70 8.64 -28.24
N MET A 462 -9.16 7.97 -27.16
CA MET A 462 -10.28 8.46 -26.35
C MET A 462 -9.94 9.78 -25.63
N ILE A 463 -8.71 9.96 -25.17
CA ILE A 463 -8.26 11.21 -24.55
C ILE A 463 -8.19 12.31 -25.62
N ASP A 464 -7.65 12.03 -26.81
CA ASP A 464 -7.53 12.98 -27.91
C ASP A 464 -8.91 13.43 -28.46
N GLU A 465 -9.93 12.58 -28.40
CA GLU A 465 -11.31 12.94 -28.72
C GLU A 465 -11.93 13.92 -27.69
N GLU A 466 -11.54 13.83 -26.41
CA GLU A 466 -12.01 14.72 -25.35
C GLU A 466 -11.24 16.06 -25.35
N GLU A 467 -9.92 16.01 -25.49
CA GLU A 467 -9.03 17.17 -25.55
C GLU A 467 -7.86 16.86 -26.52
N PRO A 468 -7.62 17.71 -27.56
CA PRO A 468 -6.59 17.47 -28.54
C PRO A 468 -5.19 17.34 -27.91
N VAL A 469 -4.49 16.28 -28.27
CA VAL A 469 -3.21 15.89 -27.74
C VAL A 469 -2.08 16.35 -28.67
N GLU A 470 -1.05 16.98 -28.13
CA GLU A 470 0.15 17.40 -28.87
C GLU A 470 1.34 16.44 -28.66
N VAL A 471 1.48 15.91 -27.44
CA VAL A 471 2.59 15.04 -27.06
C VAL A 471 2.08 13.81 -26.30
N VAL A 472 2.59 12.63 -26.65
CA VAL A 472 2.34 11.37 -25.94
C VAL A 472 3.67 10.73 -25.51
N THR A 473 3.91 10.65 -24.22
CA THR A 473 5.05 9.92 -23.68
C THR A 473 4.59 8.61 -23.03
N VAL A 474 5.02 7.48 -23.59
CA VAL A 474 4.68 6.14 -23.09
C VAL A 474 5.86 5.58 -22.29
N PHE A 475 5.61 5.21 -21.04
CA PHE A 475 6.59 4.59 -20.16
C PHE A 475 6.35 3.09 -20.10
N ALA A 476 7.28 2.31 -20.63
CA ALA A 476 7.19 0.85 -20.64
C ALA A 476 7.56 0.27 -19.26
N GLY A 477 6.70 -0.59 -18.74
CA GLY A 477 6.93 -1.32 -17.50
C GLY A 477 7.99 -2.43 -17.63
N ALA A 478 8.43 -2.94 -16.49
CA ALA A 478 9.45 -3.99 -16.40
C ALA A 478 9.10 -5.27 -17.21
N THR A 479 7.80 -5.52 -17.39
CA THR A 479 7.30 -6.72 -18.10
C THR A 479 7.05 -6.50 -19.59
N ALA A 480 7.18 -5.26 -20.13
CA ALA A 480 6.91 -4.94 -21.53
C ALA A 480 8.07 -5.40 -22.43
N PRO A 481 7.87 -6.33 -23.39
CA PRO A 481 8.91 -6.79 -24.31
C PRO A 481 9.37 -5.68 -25.27
N ALA A 482 10.62 -5.71 -25.71
CA ALA A 482 11.15 -4.70 -26.62
C ALA A 482 10.39 -4.64 -27.95
N GLU A 483 9.96 -5.78 -28.49
CA GLU A 483 9.17 -5.86 -29.72
C GLU A 483 7.81 -5.17 -29.58
N GLU A 484 7.15 -5.35 -28.42
CA GLU A 484 5.86 -4.73 -28.10
C GLU A 484 6.00 -3.21 -27.93
N ARG A 485 7.08 -2.72 -27.29
CA ARG A 485 7.39 -1.28 -27.17
C ARG A 485 7.49 -0.61 -28.55
N SER A 486 8.22 -1.25 -29.49
CA SER A 486 8.33 -0.75 -30.87
C SER A 486 7.00 -0.79 -31.63
N ALA A 487 6.16 -1.79 -31.35
CA ALA A 487 4.83 -1.87 -31.92
C ALA A 487 3.89 -0.77 -31.40
N VAL A 488 3.96 -0.45 -30.08
CA VAL A 488 3.22 0.66 -29.46
C VAL A 488 3.62 1.99 -30.09
N GLU A 489 4.92 2.28 -30.21
CA GLU A 489 5.40 3.52 -30.81
C GLU A 489 4.90 3.69 -32.25
N LYS A 490 5.03 2.63 -33.04
CA LYS A 490 4.56 2.64 -34.43
C LYS A 490 3.06 2.82 -34.51
N ALA A 491 2.28 2.07 -33.73
CA ALA A 491 0.82 2.10 -33.78
C ALA A 491 0.25 3.47 -33.36
N LEU A 492 0.86 4.12 -32.35
CA LEU A 492 0.49 5.48 -31.95
C LEU A 492 0.79 6.50 -33.05
N ARG A 493 1.99 6.46 -33.67
CA ARG A 493 2.34 7.35 -34.79
C ARG A 493 1.46 7.15 -36.02
N ASP A 494 1.02 5.91 -36.28
CA ASP A 494 0.11 5.60 -37.39
C ASP A 494 -1.34 6.10 -37.10
N ALA A 495 -1.75 6.11 -35.82
CA ALA A 495 -3.10 6.49 -35.41
C ALA A 495 -3.26 8.00 -35.16
N LEU A 496 -2.24 8.68 -34.66
CA LEU A 496 -2.27 10.08 -34.22
C LEU A 496 -1.42 10.95 -35.14
N ILE A 497 -2.05 11.56 -36.14
CA ILE A 497 -1.34 12.39 -37.14
C ILE A 497 -1.01 13.76 -36.54
N GLY A 498 0.27 14.09 -36.48
CA GLY A 498 0.75 15.39 -35.97
C GLY A 498 1.04 15.44 -34.49
N VAL A 499 0.87 14.32 -33.77
CA VAL A 499 1.23 14.16 -32.37
C VAL A 499 2.68 13.67 -32.25
N ASP A 500 3.43 14.26 -31.33
CA ASP A 500 4.79 13.78 -31.03
C ASP A 500 4.70 12.57 -30.06
N VAL A 501 5.30 11.44 -30.47
CA VAL A 501 5.20 10.18 -29.71
C VAL A 501 6.58 9.72 -29.31
N GLU A 502 6.79 9.53 -28.00
CA GLU A 502 8.01 8.99 -27.41
C GLU A 502 7.70 7.76 -26.54
N VAL A 503 8.54 6.72 -26.66
CA VAL A 503 8.47 5.54 -25.77
C VAL A 503 9.75 5.45 -24.96
N ARG A 504 9.62 5.47 -23.63
CA ARG A 504 10.71 5.42 -22.66
C ARG A 504 10.64 4.17 -21.79
N ASP A 505 11.74 3.79 -21.18
CA ASP A 505 11.80 2.74 -20.17
C ASP A 505 11.46 3.32 -18.80
N GLY A 506 10.29 2.98 -18.25
CA GLY A 506 9.86 3.37 -16.91
C GLY A 506 10.31 2.36 -15.85
N GLY A 507 10.27 1.08 -16.19
CA GLY A 507 10.63 -0.03 -15.30
C GLY A 507 9.66 -0.27 -14.14
N GLN A 508 8.46 0.34 -14.16
CA GLN A 508 7.43 0.12 -13.15
C GLN A 508 6.95 -1.34 -13.15
N PRO A 509 6.64 -1.91 -11.96
CA PRO A 509 6.43 -3.36 -11.83
C PRO A 509 5.04 -3.85 -12.25
N ILE A 510 4.00 -3.02 -12.18
CA ILE A 510 2.60 -3.42 -12.37
C ILE A 510 2.07 -3.03 -13.74
N GLU A 511 2.11 -1.75 -14.03
CA GLU A 511 1.55 -1.22 -15.26
C GLU A 511 2.43 -1.67 -16.43
N ARG A 512 1.78 -2.29 -17.43
CA ARG A 512 2.44 -2.65 -18.69
C ARG A 512 2.93 -1.39 -19.40
N TYR A 513 2.08 -0.34 -19.36
CA TYR A 513 2.40 1.00 -19.84
C TYR A 513 1.75 2.05 -18.95
N LEU A 514 2.51 3.09 -18.61
CA LEU A 514 2.00 4.36 -18.13
C LEU A 514 2.18 5.39 -19.24
N ILE A 515 1.25 6.32 -19.37
CA ILE A 515 1.18 7.23 -20.49
C ILE A 515 0.92 8.63 -19.93
N ALA A 516 1.82 9.56 -20.22
CA ALA A 516 1.58 10.99 -20.03
C ALA A 516 1.08 11.57 -21.36
N VAL A 517 0.08 12.44 -21.26
CA VAL A 517 -0.55 13.07 -22.42
C VAL A 517 -0.58 14.57 -22.19
N GLU A 518 -0.09 15.34 -23.16
CA GLU A 518 0.02 16.81 -23.12
C GLU A 518 -0.54 17.44 -24.41
#